data_1e1ef00d83049b0c77e1e0ad2f12995f
#
_entry.id   1e1ef00d83049b0c77e1e0ad2f12995f
#
_cell.length_a   1.000
_cell.length_b   1.000
_cell.length_c   1.000
_cell.angle_alpha   90.00
_cell.angle_beta   90.00
_cell.angle_gamma   90.00
#
_symmetry.space_group_name_H-M   'P 1'
#
loop_
_entity.id
_entity.type
_entity.pdbx_description
1 polymer ?
#
loop_
_entity_poly.entity_id
_entity_poly.type
_entity_poly.pdbx_seq_one_letter_code
_entity_poly.pdbx_strand_id
1 'polypeptide(L)'
;MTYNVLMAKQLILSCKRIQRTLFLMGGVCLLGACANIVPPCAGKNTLPATELQGTHWELSRWNLPPNSMGEVRLRSLPNDQGQKIQVQFSGTRISGFGACNRFTGQLTEDSRGFSITQIATTRMACLSVREEIEREFLYLLNDYRTIARDGDRLLIIGPNREVLSFSKINPSSK
;
A
#
# COMPACT_ATOMS: atom_id res chain seq x y z
N MET A 1 -20.20 21.03 12.54
CA MET A 1 -19.06 21.27 11.63
C MET A 1 -18.34 22.61 11.84
N THR A 2 -18.63 23.37 12.87
CA THR A 2 -18.11 24.74 13.11
C THR A 2 -16.97 24.84 14.12
N TYR A 3 -16.66 23.79 14.88
CA TYR A 3 -15.64 23.82 15.95
C TYR A 3 -14.18 23.75 15.44
N ASN A 4 -13.93 23.13 14.30
CA ASN A 4 -12.55 22.95 13.79
C ASN A 4 -11.96 24.19 13.11
N VAL A 5 -12.78 25.12 12.66
CA VAL A 5 -12.29 26.33 11.96
C VAL A 5 -11.82 27.40 12.95
N LEU A 6 -12.39 27.45 14.14
CA LEU A 6 -12.00 28.41 15.19
C LEU A 6 -10.66 28.05 15.84
N MET A 7 -10.38 26.75 16.04
CA MET A 7 -9.10 26.30 16.60
C MET A 7 -7.91 26.57 15.66
N ALA A 8 -8.10 26.39 14.35
CA ALA A 8 -7.07 26.68 13.35
C ALA A 8 -6.74 28.18 13.25
N LYS A 9 -7.73 29.06 13.42
CA LYS A 9 -7.50 30.51 13.42
C LYS A 9 -6.76 31.01 14.67
N GLN A 10 -6.98 30.41 15.83
CA GLN A 10 -6.27 30.81 17.06
C GLN A 10 -4.79 30.39 17.02
N LEU A 11 -4.45 29.24 16.45
CA LEU A 11 -3.07 28.79 16.28
C LEU A 11 -2.26 29.73 15.34
N ILE A 12 -2.88 30.20 14.27
CA ILE A 12 -2.22 31.09 13.29
C ILE A 12 -1.97 32.50 13.88
N LEU A 13 -2.88 32.98 14.73
CA LEU A 13 -2.74 34.29 15.40
C LEU A 13 -1.69 34.25 16.52
N SER A 14 -1.53 33.14 17.21
CA SER A 14 -0.51 32.95 18.23
C SER A 14 0.91 32.92 17.66
N CYS A 15 1.08 32.29 16.48
CA CYS A 15 2.37 32.22 15.80
C CYS A 15 2.83 33.60 15.29
N LYS A 16 1.91 34.45 14.83
CA LYS A 16 2.24 35.83 14.37
C LYS A 16 2.61 36.80 15.50
N ARG A 17 2.14 36.57 16.74
CA ARG A 17 2.52 37.40 17.88
C ARG A 17 3.93 37.13 18.41
N ILE A 18 4.35 35.87 18.38
CA ILE A 18 5.69 35.46 18.82
C ILE A 18 6.79 36.00 17.86
N GLN A 19 6.46 36.12 16.59
CA GLN A 19 7.43 36.59 15.58
C GLN A 19 7.70 38.12 15.64
N ARG A 20 6.82 38.93 16.28
CA ARG A 20 7.00 40.37 16.41
C ARG A 20 7.84 40.80 17.62
N THR A 21 7.97 39.98 18.64
CA THR A 21 8.75 40.32 19.85
C THR A 21 10.22 39.89 19.77
N LEU A 22 10.61 39.04 18.81
CA LEU A 22 12.00 38.59 18.63
C LEU A 22 12.84 39.55 17.73
N PHE A 23 12.26 40.58 17.15
CA PHE A 23 12.97 41.48 16.22
C PHE A 23 13.69 42.64 16.89
N LEU A 24 13.68 42.76 18.23
CA LEU A 24 14.25 43.89 18.98
C LEU A 24 15.49 43.57 19.84
N MET A 25 15.97 42.34 19.83
CA MET A 25 17.24 42.00 20.47
C MET A 25 18.20 41.43 19.43
N GLY A 26 19.21 42.26 19.14
CA GLY A 26 20.16 42.06 18.06
C GLY A 26 20.96 40.78 18.13
N GLY A 27 21.24 40.28 16.96
CA GLY A 27 22.51 39.62 16.65
C GLY A 27 22.53 38.13 16.75
N VAL A 28 22.86 37.56 15.64
CA VAL A 28 23.25 36.20 15.27
C VAL A 28 22.10 35.39 14.67
N CYS A 29 21.83 35.61 13.41
CA CYS A 29 21.20 34.62 12.54
C CYS A 29 22.14 33.43 12.39
N LEU A 30 22.01 32.45 13.28
CA LEU A 30 22.35 31.08 12.94
C LEU A 30 21.36 30.66 11.85
N LEU A 31 21.89 30.54 10.64
CA LEU A 31 21.18 29.90 9.51
C LEU A 31 20.84 28.46 9.90
N GLY A 32 19.77 28.31 10.67
CA GLY A 32 19.10 27.05 10.87
C GLY A 32 18.61 26.62 9.49
N ALA A 33 19.31 25.67 8.87
CA ALA A 33 18.83 24.97 7.71
C ALA A 33 17.45 24.44 8.06
N CYS A 34 16.39 25.08 7.53
CA CYS A 34 15.08 24.45 7.43
C CYS A 34 15.27 23.24 6.55
N ALA A 35 15.63 22.10 7.17
CA ALA A 35 15.48 20.84 6.52
C ALA A 35 14.01 20.78 6.10
N ASN A 36 13.76 20.84 4.81
CA ASN A 36 12.45 20.57 4.25
C ASN A 36 12.14 19.13 4.63
N ILE A 37 11.46 18.95 5.75
CA ILE A 37 10.84 17.68 6.13
C ILE A 37 9.70 17.55 5.14
N VAL A 38 10.01 16.98 3.97
CA VAL A 38 9.00 16.51 3.04
C VAL A 38 8.27 15.41 3.79
N PRO A 39 6.96 15.54 4.04
CA PRO A 39 6.23 14.47 4.69
C PRO A 39 6.36 13.21 3.84
N PRO A 40 6.56 12.02 4.46
CA PRO A 40 6.82 10.76 3.75
C PRO A 40 5.65 10.23 2.92
N CYS A 41 4.64 11.03 2.62
CA CYS A 41 3.45 10.62 1.89
C CYS A 41 3.58 10.66 0.35
N ALA A 42 4.75 10.97 -0.20
CA ALA A 42 4.94 11.14 -1.65
C ALA A 42 5.48 9.89 -2.36
N GLY A 43 5.74 8.79 -1.66
CA GLY A 43 6.27 7.57 -2.25
C GLY A 43 5.17 6.56 -2.59
N LYS A 44 5.34 5.86 -3.70
CA LYS A 44 4.47 4.74 -4.11
C LYS A 44 4.47 3.62 -3.05
N ASN A 45 5.55 3.48 -2.28
CA ASN A 45 5.70 2.50 -1.20
C ASN A 45 6.51 3.09 -0.05
N THR A 46 5.96 3.02 1.15
CA THR A 46 6.68 3.38 2.38
C THR A 46 7.44 2.19 2.98
N LEU A 47 7.20 0.98 2.46
CA LEU A 47 7.79 -0.27 2.93
C LEU A 47 9.02 -0.60 2.09
N PRO A 48 10.23 -0.76 2.66
CA PRO A 48 11.39 -1.20 1.92
C PRO A 48 11.21 -2.65 1.45
N ALA A 49 11.65 -2.96 0.23
CA ALA A 49 11.53 -4.29 -0.35
C ALA A 49 12.21 -5.38 0.51
N THR A 50 13.22 -5.01 1.30
CA THR A 50 13.92 -5.90 2.22
C THR A 50 13.02 -6.49 3.31
N GLU A 51 11.97 -5.78 3.74
CA GLU A 51 11.02 -6.28 4.74
C GLU A 51 10.06 -7.34 4.18
N LEU A 52 9.95 -7.45 2.86
CA LEU A 52 9.14 -8.45 2.19
C LEU A 52 9.94 -9.70 1.84
N GLN A 53 11.28 -9.65 1.88
CA GLN A 53 12.12 -10.75 1.47
C GLN A 53 11.89 -12.04 2.27
N GLY A 54 11.76 -13.17 1.55
CA GLY A 54 11.52 -14.47 2.16
C GLY A 54 10.13 -14.64 2.78
N THR A 55 9.21 -13.70 2.53
CA THR A 55 7.86 -13.76 3.10
C THR A 55 6.86 -14.36 2.13
N HIS A 56 5.85 -15.04 2.71
CA HIS A 56 4.78 -15.69 1.98
C HIS A 56 3.42 -15.28 2.58
N TRP A 57 2.49 -14.91 1.70
CA TRP A 57 1.23 -14.27 2.07
C TRP A 57 0.05 -14.91 1.35
N GLU A 58 -1.07 -15.06 2.05
CA GLU A 58 -2.33 -15.55 1.50
C GLU A 58 -3.40 -14.46 1.61
N LEU A 59 -4.14 -14.24 0.53
CA LEU A 59 -5.24 -13.28 0.53
C LEU A 59 -6.33 -13.72 1.49
N SER A 60 -6.58 -12.90 2.50
CA SER A 60 -7.61 -13.13 3.52
C SER A 60 -8.85 -12.26 3.30
N ARG A 61 -8.70 -11.08 2.67
CA ARG A 61 -9.79 -10.14 2.48
C ARG A 61 -9.52 -9.24 1.28
N TRP A 62 -10.57 -8.94 0.51
CA TRP A 62 -10.53 -7.98 -0.59
C TRP A 62 -11.68 -6.98 -0.44
N ASN A 63 -11.35 -5.75 -0.10
CA ASN A 63 -12.28 -4.65 -0.06
C ASN A 63 -12.37 -4.01 -1.45
N LEU A 64 -13.59 -3.90 -1.97
CA LEU A 64 -13.86 -3.16 -3.20
C LEU A 64 -13.73 -1.65 -2.98
N PRO A 65 -13.60 -0.85 -4.05
CA PRO A 65 -13.64 0.60 -3.93
C PRO A 65 -14.89 1.07 -3.19
N PRO A 66 -14.79 2.12 -2.37
CA PRO A 66 -15.97 2.73 -1.75
C PRO A 66 -16.96 3.21 -2.82
N ASN A 67 -18.24 2.99 -2.60
CA ASN A 67 -19.29 3.55 -3.46
C ASN A 67 -19.41 5.08 -3.26
N SER A 68 -20.38 5.72 -3.95
CA SER A 68 -20.63 7.16 -3.85
C SER A 68 -21.01 7.63 -2.43
N MET A 69 -21.51 6.73 -1.59
CA MET A 69 -21.85 7.00 -0.19
C MET A 69 -20.68 6.71 0.77
N GLY A 70 -19.54 6.26 0.25
CA GLY A 70 -18.35 5.90 1.05
C GLY A 70 -18.41 4.49 1.66
N GLU A 71 -19.40 3.68 1.31
CA GLU A 71 -19.52 2.32 1.83
C GLU A 71 -18.56 1.36 1.12
N VAL A 72 -17.89 0.54 1.88
CA VAL A 72 -16.94 -0.48 1.40
C VAL A 72 -17.61 -1.85 1.40
N ARG A 73 -17.64 -2.49 0.25
CA ARG A 73 -18.13 -3.86 0.09
C ARG A 73 -16.96 -4.84 -0.03
N LEU A 74 -17.22 -6.09 0.34
CA LEU A 74 -16.26 -7.17 0.17
C LEU A 74 -16.44 -7.82 -1.20
N ARG A 75 -15.32 -8.11 -1.86
CA ARG A 75 -15.31 -9.03 -3.00
C ARG A 75 -15.60 -10.43 -2.51
N SER A 76 -16.56 -11.09 -3.13
CA SER A 76 -16.78 -12.53 -2.91
C SER A 76 -15.61 -13.29 -3.52
N LEU A 77 -14.88 -14.03 -2.69
CA LEU A 77 -13.81 -14.92 -3.12
C LEU A 77 -14.36 -16.35 -3.22
N PRO A 78 -13.87 -17.17 -4.15
CA PRO A 78 -14.27 -18.56 -4.25
C PRO A 78 -14.02 -19.29 -2.93
N ASN A 79 -15.06 -19.92 -2.39
CA ASN A 79 -15.01 -20.69 -1.14
C ASN A 79 -14.95 -22.20 -1.40
N ASP A 80 -14.52 -22.59 -2.58
CA ASP A 80 -14.24 -23.98 -2.91
C ASP A 80 -12.91 -24.43 -2.29
N GLN A 81 -12.64 -25.71 -2.29
CA GLN A 81 -11.38 -26.28 -1.79
C GLN A 81 -10.16 -25.96 -2.68
N GLY A 82 -10.32 -25.00 -3.61
CA GLY A 82 -9.27 -24.58 -4.49
C GLY A 82 -8.19 -23.75 -3.78
N GLN A 83 -7.05 -23.66 -4.44
CA GLN A 83 -5.94 -22.86 -3.94
C GLN A 83 -6.34 -21.37 -3.86
N LYS A 84 -6.08 -20.74 -2.73
CA LYS A 84 -6.30 -19.31 -2.52
C LYS A 84 -5.24 -18.47 -3.22
N ILE A 85 -5.52 -17.20 -3.42
CA ILE A 85 -4.54 -16.24 -3.95
C ILE A 85 -3.38 -16.12 -2.96
N GLN A 86 -2.17 -16.33 -3.45
CA GLN A 86 -0.95 -16.29 -2.64
C GLN A 86 0.14 -15.49 -3.34
N VAL A 87 0.95 -14.82 -2.54
CA VAL A 87 2.07 -14.00 -2.98
C VAL A 87 3.31 -14.35 -2.18
N GLN A 88 4.42 -14.57 -2.85
CA GLN A 88 5.73 -14.82 -2.25
C GLN A 88 6.74 -13.82 -2.80
N PHE A 89 7.56 -13.26 -1.91
CA PHE A 89 8.66 -12.34 -2.26
C PHE A 89 9.99 -13.05 -2.04
N SER A 90 10.84 -13.06 -3.05
CA SER A 90 12.16 -13.72 -3.01
C SER A 90 13.18 -13.02 -3.90
N GLY A 91 14.16 -12.37 -3.30
CA GLY A 91 15.15 -11.57 -4.04
C GLY A 91 14.47 -10.45 -4.85
N THR A 92 14.76 -10.39 -6.13
CA THR A 92 14.15 -9.43 -7.06
C THR A 92 12.88 -9.98 -7.72
N ARG A 93 12.25 -11.00 -7.14
CA ARG A 93 11.08 -11.68 -7.70
C ARG A 93 9.88 -11.65 -6.77
N ILE A 94 8.73 -11.51 -7.39
CA ILE A 94 7.44 -11.87 -6.82
C ILE A 94 6.87 -13.07 -7.57
N SER A 95 6.25 -13.99 -6.87
CA SER A 95 5.59 -15.14 -7.47
C SER A 95 4.38 -15.56 -6.66
N GLY A 96 3.51 -16.40 -7.20
CA GLY A 96 2.38 -16.89 -6.45
C GLY A 96 1.32 -17.57 -7.29
N PHE A 97 0.10 -17.55 -6.76
CA PHE A 97 -1.09 -18.10 -7.40
C PHE A 97 -2.18 -17.02 -7.42
N GLY A 98 -2.74 -16.75 -8.59
CA GLY A 98 -3.63 -15.61 -8.86
C GLY A 98 -5.13 -15.92 -8.76
N ALA A 99 -5.53 -17.07 -8.32
CA ALA A 99 -6.86 -17.70 -8.26
C ALA A 99 -7.08 -18.79 -9.31
N CYS A 100 -6.46 -18.72 -10.48
CA CYS A 100 -6.51 -19.72 -11.54
C CYS A 100 -5.11 -20.19 -11.92
N ASN A 101 -4.20 -19.25 -12.14
CA ASN A 101 -2.88 -19.51 -12.66
C ASN A 101 -1.78 -19.15 -11.65
N ARG A 102 -0.62 -19.77 -11.83
CA ARG A 102 0.62 -19.29 -11.21
C ARG A 102 1.09 -18.05 -11.94
N PHE A 103 1.65 -17.11 -11.20
CA PHE A 103 2.26 -15.92 -11.77
C PHE A 103 3.68 -15.73 -11.23
N THR A 104 4.47 -14.99 -11.99
CA THR A 104 5.77 -14.47 -11.59
C THR A 104 5.88 -13.03 -12.05
N GLY A 105 6.64 -12.20 -11.34
CA GLY A 105 6.92 -10.82 -11.70
C GLY A 105 8.29 -10.41 -11.18
N GLN A 106 8.75 -9.25 -11.64
CA GLN A 106 10.01 -8.65 -11.23
C GLN A 106 9.75 -7.55 -10.21
N LEU A 107 10.53 -7.53 -9.12
CA LEU A 107 10.63 -6.40 -8.20
C LEU A 107 11.78 -5.50 -8.65
N THR A 108 11.47 -4.25 -8.94
CA THR A 108 12.46 -3.21 -9.22
C THR A 108 12.32 -2.13 -8.17
N GLU A 109 13.44 -1.63 -7.65
CA GLU A 109 13.47 -0.59 -6.60
C GLU A 109 14.11 0.68 -7.14
N ASP A 110 13.49 1.82 -6.89
CA ASP A 110 14.00 3.14 -7.21
C ASP A 110 13.84 4.09 -6.01
N SER A 111 14.19 5.36 -6.17
CA SER A 111 14.10 6.38 -5.11
C SER A 111 12.66 6.62 -4.57
N ARG A 112 11.64 6.14 -5.25
CA ARG A 112 10.22 6.26 -4.86
C ARG A 112 9.68 5.01 -4.20
N GLY A 113 10.50 3.96 -4.06
CA GLY A 113 10.15 2.66 -3.54
C GLY A 113 10.27 1.56 -4.60
N PHE A 114 9.65 0.41 -4.36
CA PHE A 114 9.68 -0.67 -5.33
C PHE A 114 8.44 -0.68 -6.23
N SER A 115 8.58 -1.32 -7.38
CA SER A 115 7.50 -1.58 -8.31
C SER A 115 7.51 -3.05 -8.75
N ILE A 116 6.33 -3.57 -9.06
CA ILE A 116 6.14 -4.92 -9.61
C ILE A 116 5.92 -4.77 -11.12
N THR A 117 6.76 -5.43 -11.89
CA THR A 117 6.75 -5.33 -13.35
C THR A 117 6.88 -6.71 -13.99
N GLN A 118 6.72 -6.81 -15.29
CA GLN A 118 6.92 -8.02 -16.07
C GLN A 118 6.15 -9.24 -15.53
N ILE A 119 4.88 -9.02 -15.16
CA ILE A 119 4.04 -10.10 -14.67
C ILE A 119 3.73 -11.06 -15.81
N ALA A 120 4.08 -12.34 -15.62
CA ALA A 120 3.77 -13.44 -16.51
C ALA A 120 2.97 -14.50 -15.76
N THR A 121 2.05 -15.16 -16.48
CA THR A 121 1.17 -16.19 -15.91
C THR A 121 1.21 -17.48 -16.72
N THR A 122 0.92 -18.62 -16.09
CA THR A 122 0.53 -19.83 -16.78
C THR A 122 -0.84 -19.64 -17.45
N ARG A 123 -1.23 -20.53 -18.36
CA ARG A 123 -2.51 -20.47 -19.05
C ARG A 123 -3.26 -21.79 -18.85
N MET A 124 -3.89 -21.93 -17.71
CA MET A 124 -4.81 -23.04 -17.44
C MET A 124 -6.23 -22.58 -17.72
N ALA A 125 -7.08 -23.47 -18.22
CA ALA A 125 -8.52 -23.22 -18.33
C ALA A 125 -9.16 -23.37 -16.93
N CYS A 126 -9.81 -22.32 -16.45
CA CYS A 126 -10.51 -22.32 -15.18
C CYS A 126 -11.97 -21.89 -15.37
N LEU A 127 -12.75 -21.97 -14.30
CA LEU A 127 -14.10 -21.39 -14.27
C LEU A 127 -14.01 -19.86 -14.45
N SER A 128 -14.94 -19.28 -15.20
CA SER A 128 -14.96 -17.85 -15.57
C SER A 128 -14.81 -16.90 -14.38
N VAL A 129 -15.39 -17.25 -13.22
CA VAL A 129 -15.28 -16.46 -11.99
C VAL A 129 -13.84 -16.37 -11.48
N ARG A 130 -13.07 -17.48 -11.58
CA ARG A 130 -11.66 -17.49 -11.16
C ARG A 130 -10.79 -16.70 -12.10
N GLU A 131 -11.04 -16.77 -13.39
CA GLU A 131 -10.33 -15.98 -14.40
C GLU A 131 -10.57 -14.48 -14.21
N GLU A 132 -11.81 -14.09 -13.90
CA GLU A 132 -12.15 -12.69 -13.61
C GLU A 132 -11.41 -12.18 -12.37
N ILE A 133 -11.45 -12.93 -11.27
CA ILE A 133 -10.75 -12.59 -10.03
C ILE A 133 -9.25 -12.48 -10.25
N GLU A 134 -8.65 -13.42 -10.99
CA GLU A 134 -7.23 -13.39 -11.32
C GLU A 134 -6.87 -12.16 -12.14
N ARG A 135 -7.64 -11.85 -13.18
CA ARG A 135 -7.40 -10.68 -14.02
C ARG A 135 -7.41 -9.39 -13.21
N GLU A 136 -8.41 -9.22 -12.33
CA GLU A 136 -8.48 -8.06 -11.44
C GLU A 136 -7.33 -8.02 -10.44
N PHE A 137 -6.99 -9.14 -9.86
CA PHE A 137 -5.86 -9.26 -8.93
C PHE A 137 -4.53 -8.87 -9.59
N LEU A 138 -4.24 -9.41 -10.77
CA LEU A 138 -3.00 -9.11 -11.48
C LEU A 138 -2.94 -7.67 -11.97
N TYR A 139 -4.09 -7.09 -12.35
CA TYR A 139 -4.19 -5.67 -12.65
C TYR A 139 -3.81 -4.82 -11.42
N LEU A 140 -4.39 -5.11 -10.26
CA LEU A 140 -4.08 -4.40 -9.02
C LEU A 140 -2.62 -4.60 -8.60
N LEU A 141 -2.07 -5.78 -8.82
CA LEU A 141 -0.67 -6.06 -8.51
C LEU A 141 0.30 -5.29 -9.41
N ASN A 142 -0.09 -5.00 -10.65
CA ASN A 142 0.70 -4.19 -11.58
C ASN A 142 0.54 -2.68 -11.35
N ASP A 143 -0.65 -2.23 -10.95
CA ASP A 143 -1.03 -0.80 -10.85
C ASP A 143 -1.40 -0.36 -9.43
N TYR A 144 -0.82 -0.98 -8.40
CA TYR A 144 -1.07 -0.56 -7.02
C TYR A 144 -0.53 0.86 -6.72
N ARG A 145 -1.13 1.52 -5.76
CA ARG A 145 -0.66 2.82 -5.24
C ARG A 145 0.39 2.65 -4.14
N THR A 146 0.14 1.72 -3.23
CA THR A 146 1.06 1.45 -2.13
C THR A 146 0.94 0.01 -1.65
N ILE A 147 2.03 -0.50 -1.14
CA ILE A 147 2.09 -1.73 -0.35
C ILE A 147 2.53 -1.33 1.05
N ALA A 148 1.78 -1.74 2.06
CA ALA A 148 2.06 -1.47 3.45
C ALA A 148 2.04 -2.78 4.25
N ARG A 149 2.73 -2.79 5.39
CA ARG A 149 2.71 -3.89 6.33
C ARG A 149 2.18 -3.41 7.67
N ASP A 150 1.30 -4.19 8.27
CA ASP A 150 0.76 -3.99 9.60
C ASP A 150 0.89 -5.32 10.37
N GLY A 151 1.99 -5.49 11.11
CA GLY A 151 2.32 -6.73 11.79
C GLY A 151 2.42 -7.92 10.84
N ASP A 152 1.52 -8.90 11.01
CA ASP A 152 1.42 -10.09 10.17
C ASP A 152 0.42 -9.94 9.00
N ARG A 153 0.06 -8.71 8.67
CA ARG A 153 -0.74 -8.38 7.49
C ARG A 153 0.09 -7.62 6.47
N LEU A 154 -0.13 -7.97 5.21
CA LEU A 154 0.33 -7.20 4.06
C LEU A 154 -0.90 -6.57 3.40
N LEU A 155 -0.85 -5.28 3.13
CA LEU A 155 -1.91 -4.52 2.49
C LEU A 155 -1.42 -4.05 1.12
N ILE A 156 -2.18 -4.36 0.07
CA ILE A 156 -1.98 -3.79 -1.27
C ILE A 156 -3.16 -2.88 -1.55
N ILE A 157 -2.88 -1.60 -1.76
CA ILE A 157 -3.90 -0.57 -2.01
C ILE A 157 -3.86 -0.20 -3.48
N GLY A 158 -4.96 -0.41 -4.17
CA GLY A 158 -5.11 -0.13 -5.58
C GLY A 158 -5.45 1.33 -5.90
N PRO A 159 -5.54 1.66 -7.21
CA PRO A 159 -5.73 3.04 -7.68
C PRO A 159 -7.08 3.65 -7.27
N ASN A 160 -8.14 2.85 -7.13
CA ASN A 160 -9.49 3.30 -6.76
C ASN A 160 -9.79 3.11 -5.27
N ARG A 161 -8.76 2.97 -4.42
CA ARG A 161 -8.87 2.72 -2.97
C ARG A 161 -9.39 1.34 -2.60
N GLU A 162 -9.38 0.38 -3.52
CA GLU A 162 -9.53 -1.03 -3.18
C GLU A 162 -8.37 -1.50 -2.31
N VAL A 163 -8.64 -2.40 -1.37
CA VAL A 163 -7.63 -2.90 -0.44
C VAL A 163 -7.65 -4.42 -0.41
N LEU A 164 -6.52 -5.01 -0.79
CA LEU A 164 -6.26 -6.42 -0.62
C LEU A 164 -5.47 -6.61 0.68
N SER A 165 -6.02 -7.41 1.58
CA SER A 165 -5.37 -7.75 2.86
C SER A 165 -4.93 -9.21 2.82
N PHE A 166 -3.66 -9.43 3.08
CA PHE A 166 -3.06 -10.75 3.13
C PHE A 166 -2.62 -11.07 4.54
N SER A 167 -2.71 -12.33 4.91
CA SER A 167 -2.17 -12.89 6.14
C SER A 167 -0.88 -13.63 5.84
N LYS A 168 0.12 -13.50 6.73
CA LYS A 168 1.38 -14.19 6.58
C LYS A 168 1.20 -15.70 6.71
N ILE A 169 1.81 -16.46 5.81
CA ILE A 169 1.88 -17.91 5.90
C ILE A 169 3.27 -18.29 6.39
N ASN A 170 3.31 -19.10 7.45
CA ASN A 170 4.55 -19.73 7.88
C ASN A 170 4.74 -21.04 7.10
N PRO A 171 5.88 -21.27 6.45
CA PRO A 171 6.13 -22.48 5.67
C PRO A 171 6.11 -23.78 6.49
N SER A 172 6.02 -23.69 7.81
CA SER A 172 6.09 -24.82 8.74
C SER A 172 4.72 -25.47 9.07
N SER A 173 3.63 -25.03 8.46
CA SER A 173 2.27 -25.55 8.76
C SER A 173 1.75 -26.51 7.67
N LYS A 174 2.56 -27.51 7.31
CA LYS A 174 2.10 -28.69 6.55
C LYS A 174 2.30 -29.95 7.38
#